data_b980ec2cb8d3b0a7b969af2e430c0ac9
#
_entry.id   b980ec2cb8d3b0a7b969af2e430c0ac9
#
_cell.length_a   1.000
_cell.length_b   1.000
_cell.length_c   1.000
_cell.angle_alpha   90.00
_cell.angle_beta   90.00
_cell.angle_gamma   90.00
#
_symmetry.space_group_name_H-M   'P 1'
#
loop_
_entity.id
_entity.type
_entity.pdbx_description
1 polymer ?
#
loop_
_entity_poly.entity_id
_entity_poly.type
_entity_poly.pdbx_seq_one_letter_code
_entity_poly.pdbx_strand_id
1 'polypeptide(L)'
;MTDQAALADLLQRRSIRHGDFVLASGARSTYYIDCRPSTMSGEGQALIGRLALTALRARGWHPQAVGGLTLGADPVAYSIARASADAPPPIDAFSVRKQAKDHGTGKRVEGNFAAGHAVVVIDDVITSGGSALQAIEAIVAEGGKILGVLAVVDREQGGREKLEAAGHIVETLITASALGLR
;
A
#
# COMPACT_ATOMS: atom_id res chain seq x y z
N MET A 1 -6.17 6.88 -23.13
CA MET A 1 -6.16 7.23 -21.70
C MET A 1 -4.99 6.49 -21.06
N THR A 2 -4.12 7.16 -20.32
CA THR A 2 -3.00 6.50 -19.61
C THR A 2 -3.52 5.68 -18.43
N ASP A 3 -2.78 4.66 -17.99
CA ASP A 3 -3.14 3.86 -16.81
C ASP A 3 -3.29 4.74 -15.56
N GLN A 4 -2.50 5.80 -15.44
CA GLN A 4 -2.60 6.73 -14.31
C GLN A 4 -3.89 7.57 -14.34
N ALA A 5 -4.33 8.02 -15.52
CA ALA A 5 -5.62 8.70 -15.67
C ALA A 5 -6.79 7.75 -15.42
N ALA A 6 -6.67 6.47 -15.82
CA ALA A 6 -7.65 5.44 -15.51
C ALA A 6 -7.75 5.16 -14.01
N LEU A 7 -6.62 5.14 -13.29
CA LEU A 7 -6.60 5.00 -11.82
C LEU A 7 -7.28 6.18 -11.13
N ALA A 8 -6.99 7.41 -11.58
CA ALA A 8 -7.62 8.60 -11.04
C ALA A 8 -9.15 8.54 -11.19
N ASP A 9 -9.65 8.21 -12.38
CA ASP A 9 -11.08 8.05 -12.65
C ASP A 9 -11.73 6.94 -11.81
N LEU A 10 -11.07 5.78 -11.70
CA LEU A 10 -11.55 4.67 -10.87
C LEU A 10 -11.69 5.07 -9.41
N LEU A 11 -10.68 5.74 -8.84
CA LEU A 11 -10.69 6.22 -7.45
C LEU A 11 -11.80 7.25 -7.24
N GLN A 12 -11.98 8.21 -8.17
CA GLN A 12 -13.06 9.19 -8.11
C GLN A 12 -14.44 8.52 -8.06
N ARG A 13 -14.66 7.54 -8.92
CA ARG A 13 -15.98 6.87 -9.01
C ARG A 13 -16.28 5.95 -7.82
N ARG A 14 -15.28 5.31 -7.23
CA ARG A 14 -15.50 4.22 -6.27
C ARG A 14 -15.03 4.51 -4.84
N SER A 15 -14.00 5.35 -4.68
CA SER A 15 -13.26 5.46 -3.42
C SER A 15 -13.35 6.82 -2.76
N ILE A 16 -13.73 7.87 -3.51
CA ILE A 16 -13.81 9.23 -2.99
C ILE A 16 -15.27 9.61 -2.75
N ARG A 17 -15.53 10.15 -1.57
CA ARG A 17 -16.82 10.73 -1.19
C ARG A 17 -16.60 12.16 -0.77
N HIS A 18 -17.40 13.09 -1.28
CA HIS A 18 -17.42 14.48 -0.88
C HIS A 18 -18.49 14.71 0.18
N GLY A 19 -18.20 15.54 1.18
CA GLY A 19 -19.08 15.84 2.30
C GLY A 19 -18.30 16.33 3.51
N ASP A 20 -18.99 16.60 4.61
CA ASP A 20 -18.34 16.99 5.87
C ASP A 20 -18.04 15.73 6.69
N PHE A 21 -16.76 15.44 6.87
CA PHE A 21 -16.28 14.29 7.64
C PHE A 21 -15.45 14.71 8.83
N VAL A 22 -15.55 13.96 9.93
CA VAL A 22 -14.63 14.03 11.05
C VAL A 22 -13.71 12.82 10.96
N LEU A 23 -12.41 13.08 10.77
CA LEU A 23 -11.39 12.03 10.68
C LEU A 23 -11.08 11.44 12.06
N ALA A 24 -10.42 10.27 12.10
CA ALA A 24 -10.00 9.64 13.35
C ALA A 24 -9.08 10.53 14.21
N SER A 25 -8.39 11.49 13.61
CA SER A 25 -7.59 12.51 14.29
C SER A 25 -8.41 13.63 14.93
N GLY A 26 -9.73 13.68 14.71
CA GLY A 26 -10.63 14.78 15.08
C GLY A 26 -10.64 15.94 14.07
N ALA A 27 -9.78 15.94 13.05
CA ALA A 27 -9.78 16.98 12.02
C ALA A 27 -11.01 16.88 11.10
N ARG A 28 -11.51 18.02 10.63
CA ARG A 28 -12.56 18.08 9.62
C ARG A 28 -11.98 17.94 8.23
N SER A 29 -12.70 17.26 7.35
CA SER A 29 -12.32 17.08 5.94
C SER A 29 -13.57 17.22 5.07
N THR A 30 -13.41 17.83 3.90
CA THR A 30 -14.46 17.96 2.88
C THR A 30 -14.58 16.72 2.00
N TYR A 31 -13.71 15.71 2.21
CA TYR A 31 -13.72 14.44 1.50
C TYR A 31 -13.25 13.30 2.39
N TYR A 32 -13.67 12.11 2.04
CA TYR A 32 -13.23 10.85 2.63
C TYR A 32 -12.73 9.91 1.53
N ILE A 33 -11.60 9.24 1.76
CA ILE A 33 -11.04 8.24 0.85
C ILE A 33 -11.11 6.87 1.52
N ASP A 34 -11.78 5.91 0.87
CA ASP A 34 -11.68 4.48 1.13
C ASP A 34 -11.23 3.79 -0.15
N CYS A 35 -9.97 3.36 -0.20
CA CYS A 35 -9.42 2.76 -1.41
C CYS A 35 -9.97 1.35 -1.70
N ARG A 36 -10.53 0.65 -0.71
CA ARG A 36 -10.97 -0.76 -0.81
C ARG A 36 -11.99 -1.02 -1.93
N PRO A 37 -13.02 -0.17 -2.17
CA PRO A 37 -13.91 -0.38 -3.31
C PRO A 37 -13.21 -0.36 -4.67
N SER A 38 -12.09 0.35 -4.80
CA SER A 38 -11.25 0.35 -5.99
C SER A 38 -10.25 -0.81 -5.97
N THR A 39 -9.47 -0.97 -4.89
CA THR A 39 -8.40 -1.98 -4.80
C THR A 39 -8.92 -3.42 -4.85
N MET A 40 -10.16 -3.66 -4.39
CA MET A 40 -10.83 -4.96 -4.41
C MET A 40 -11.66 -5.20 -5.68
N SER A 41 -11.75 -4.23 -6.61
CA SER A 41 -12.47 -4.43 -7.87
C SER A 41 -11.59 -5.13 -8.91
N GLY A 42 -12.20 -5.90 -9.82
CA GLY A 42 -11.45 -6.55 -10.90
C GLY A 42 -10.70 -5.55 -11.79
N GLU A 43 -11.32 -4.39 -12.09
CA GLU A 43 -10.68 -3.28 -12.82
C GLU A 43 -9.48 -2.73 -12.06
N GLY A 44 -9.65 -2.48 -10.75
CA GLY A 44 -8.60 -1.95 -9.89
C GLY A 44 -7.44 -2.93 -9.70
N GLN A 45 -7.73 -4.23 -9.50
CA GLN A 45 -6.71 -5.27 -9.40
C GLN A 45 -5.79 -5.30 -10.63
N ALA A 46 -6.37 -5.27 -11.83
CA ALA A 46 -5.59 -5.28 -13.06
C ALA A 46 -4.76 -4.00 -13.24
N LEU A 47 -5.34 -2.84 -12.95
CA LEU A 47 -4.71 -1.53 -13.16
C LEU A 47 -3.63 -1.24 -12.12
N ILE A 48 -3.96 -1.43 -10.84
CA ILE A 48 -3.03 -1.17 -9.73
C ILE A 48 -1.84 -2.13 -9.77
N GLY A 49 -2.07 -3.40 -10.08
CA GLY A 49 -0.99 -4.38 -10.22
C GLY A 49 0.05 -3.96 -11.27
N ARG A 50 -0.39 -3.51 -12.45
CA ARG A 50 0.53 -3.04 -13.51
C ARG A 50 1.26 -1.76 -13.11
N LEU A 51 0.53 -0.77 -12.59
CA LEU A 51 1.12 0.52 -12.18
C LEU A 51 2.13 0.34 -11.05
N ALA A 52 1.77 -0.41 -10.01
CA ALA A 52 2.64 -0.67 -8.89
C ALA A 52 3.90 -1.46 -9.30
N LEU A 53 3.76 -2.51 -10.11
CA LEU A 53 4.90 -3.26 -10.63
C LEU A 53 5.84 -2.36 -11.45
N THR A 54 5.29 -1.48 -12.27
CA THR A 54 6.06 -0.50 -13.03
C THR A 54 6.81 0.47 -12.11
N ALA A 55 6.15 0.98 -11.07
CA ALA A 55 6.76 1.88 -10.09
C ALA A 55 7.90 1.19 -9.30
N LEU A 56 7.70 -0.05 -8.84
CA LEU A 56 8.75 -0.84 -8.18
C LEU A 56 10.00 -0.97 -9.05
N ARG A 57 9.82 -1.32 -10.32
CA ARG A 57 10.92 -1.50 -11.28
C ARG A 57 11.62 -0.19 -11.63
N ALA A 58 10.88 0.89 -11.79
CA ALA A 58 11.43 2.21 -12.06
C ALA A 58 12.32 2.71 -10.90
N ARG A 59 12.02 2.30 -9.67
CA ARG A 59 12.85 2.54 -8.48
C ARG A 59 14.06 1.61 -8.36
N GLY A 60 14.19 0.62 -9.22
CA GLY A 60 15.20 -0.42 -9.10
C GLY A 60 14.96 -1.34 -7.90
N TRP A 61 13.75 -1.39 -7.38
CA TRP A 61 13.40 -2.32 -6.30
C TRP A 61 13.11 -3.71 -6.87
N HIS A 62 13.80 -4.69 -6.31
CA HIS A 62 13.66 -6.10 -6.67
C HIS A 62 13.26 -6.91 -5.42
N PRO A 63 12.04 -6.70 -4.88
CA PRO A 63 11.60 -7.41 -3.71
C PRO A 63 11.34 -8.90 -4.02
N GLN A 64 11.59 -9.77 -3.05
CA GLN A 64 11.16 -11.16 -3.09
C GLN A 64 9.67 -11.27 -2.79
N ALA A 65 9.15 -10.36 -1.94
CA ALA A 65 7.73 -10.30 -1.62
C ALA A 65 7.28 -8.88 -1.30
N VAL A 66 5.98 -8.63 -1.43
CA VAL A 66 5.32 -7.37 -1.08
C VAL A 66 4.16 -7.64 -0.12
N GLY A 67 3.88 -6.72 0.79
CA GLY A 67 2.78 -6.87 1.72
C GLY A 67 2.73 -5.75 2.74
N GLY A 68 1.67 -5.70 3.52
CA GLY A 68 1.47 -4.65 4.52
C GLY A 68 0.34 -4.97 5.47
N LEU A 69 -0.11 -3.96 6.22
CA LEU A 69 -1.11 -4.17 7.25
C LEU A 69 -2.47 -4.54 6.66
N THR A 70 -2.99 -5.67 7.11
CA THR A 70 -4.33 -6.13 6.72
C THR A 70 -5.39 -5.12 7.21
N LEU A 71 -6.43 -4.81 6.46
CA LEU A 71 -7.01 -5.37 5.24
C LEU A 71 -6.67 -4.52 3.99
N GLY A 72 -6.21 -3.27 4.15
CA GLY A 72 -6.01 -2.31 3.07
C GLY A 72 -4.90 -2.72 2.10
N ALA A 73 -3.77 -3.19 2.62
CA ALA A 73 -2.62 -3.58 1.82
C ALA A 73 -2.85 -4.87 1.00
N ASP A 74 -3.65 -5.80 1.50
CA ASP A 74 -3.78 -7.15 0.93
C ASP A 74 -4.18 -7.15 -0.55
N PRO A 75 -5.25 -6.45 -0.98
CA PRO A 75 -5.65 -6.44 -2.39
C PRO A 75 -4.56 -5.88 -3.30
N VAL A 76 -3.82 -4.88 -2.84
CA VAL A 76 -2.73 -4.25 -3.60
C VAL A 76 -1.55 -5.21 -3.73
N ALA A 77 -1.14 -5.86 -2.64
CA ALA A 77 -0.07 -6.85 -2.65
C ALA A 77 -0.38 -8.02 -3.59
N TYR A 78 -1.60 -8.55 -3.54
CA TYR A 78 -2.04 -9.65 -4.41
C TYR A 78 -2.10 -9.23 -5.88
N SER A 79 -2.50 -8.00 -6.18
CA SER A 79 -2.49 -7.48 -7.54
C SER A 79 -1.08 -7.35 -8.12
N ILE A 80 -0.11 -6.94 -7.30
CA ILE A 80 1.32 -6.87 -7.69
C ILE A 80 1.87 -8.27 -7.93
N ALA A 81 1.62 -9.21 -7.02
CA ALA A 81 2.05 -10.60 -7.16
C ALA A 81 1.50 -11.21 -8.46
N ARG A 82 0.19 -11.04 -8.72
CA ARG A 82 -0.45 -11.53 -9.95
C ARG A 82 0.16 -10.88 -11.21
N ALA A 83 0.36 -9.56 -11.21
CA ALA A 83 0.93 -8.85 -12.35
C ALA A 83 2.39 -9.28 -12.63
N SER A 84 3.18 -9.54 -11.57
CA SER A 84 4.57 -9.98 -11.69
C SER A 84 4.71 -11.38 -12.31
N ALA A 85 3.72 -12.26 -12.12
CA ALA A 85 3.72 -13.59 -12.73
C ALA A 85 3.68 -13.54 -14.27
N ASP A 86 3.00 -12.55 -14.83
CA ASP A 86 2.95 -12.33 -16.29
C ASP A 86 4.17 -11.53 -16.81
N ALA A 87 4.92 -10.91 -15.89
CA ALA A 87 6.10 -10.11 -16.19
C ALA A 87 7.24 -10.45 -15.21
N PRO A 88 8.02 -11.51 -15.45
CA PRO A 88 9.08 -12.00 -14.57
C PRO A 88 10.16 -10.94 -14.24
N PRO A 89 10.88 -11.10 -13.09
CA PRO A 89 10.72 -12.15 -12.11
C PRO A 89 9.45 -12.01 -11.26
N PRO A 90 8.83 -13.13 -10.83
CA PRO A 90 7.65 -13.09 -9.98
C PRO A 90 7.98 -12.55 -8.58
N ILE A 91 7.02 -11.85 -7.99
CA ILE A 91 7.08 -11.28 -6.64
C ILE A 91 5.97 -11.95 -5.83
N ASP A 92 6.30 -12.49 -4.67
CA ASP A 92 5.32 -13.09 -3.78
C ASP A 92 4.56 -12.05 -2.95
N ALA A 93 3.49 -12.47 -2.27
CA ALA A 93 2.74 -11.59 -1.38
C ALA A 93 2.63 -12.18 0.03
N PHE A 94 2.56 -11.27 1.00
CA PHE A 94 2.30 -11.58 2.41
C PHE A 94 1.34 -10.55 3.01
N SER A 95 0.76 -10.87 4.18
CA SER A 95 -0.09 -9.98 4.96
C SER A 95 0.48 -9.77 6.35
N VAL A 96 0.32 -8.56 6.90
CA VAL A 96 0.71 -8.24 8.29
C VAL A 96 -0.52 -8.05 9.14
N ARG A 97 -0.66 -8.84 10.21
CA ARG A 97 -1.75 -8.72 11.17
C ARG A 97 -1.55 -7.50 12.08
N LYS A 98 -2.64 -6.85 12.46
CA LYS A 98 -2.62 -5.76 13.47
C LYS A 98 -2.11 -6.25 14.83
N GLN A 99 -2.46 -7.48 15.19
CA GLN A 99 -2.06 -8.15 16.43
C GLN A 99 -1.51 -9.54 16.14
N ALA A 100 -0.62 -10.02 16.99
CA ALA A 100 -0.16 -11.40 16.93
C ALA A 100 -1.32 -12.38 17.18
N LYS A 101 -1.17 -13.63 16.71
CA LYS A 101 -2.12 -14.70 17.06
C LYS A 101 -1.99 -15.04 18.54
N ASP A 102 -3.11 -15.20 19.21
CA ASP A 102 -3.15 -15.70 20.59
C ASP A 102 -2.73 -17.18 20.70
N HIS A 103 -2.79 -17.93 19.57
CA HIS A 103 -2.45 -19.35 19.48
C HIS A 103 -1.57 -19.63 18.25
N GLY A 104 -0.67 -20.60 18.35
CA GLY A 104 0.24 -21.03 17.28
C GLY A 104 1.59 -20.35 17.36
N THR A 105 2.17 -19.95 16.24
CA THR A 105 3.54 -19.41 16.14
C THR A 105 3.71 -18.00 16.69
N GLY A 106 2.66 -17.30 17.08
CA GLY A 106 2.70 -15.90 17.52
C GLY A 106 3.12 -14.88 16.46
N LYS A 107 3.29 -15.33 15.21
CA LYS A 107 3.75 -14.48 14.10
C LYS A 107 2.69 -13.48 13.67
N ARG A 108 3.14 -12.30 13.29
CA ARG A 108 2.30 -11.25 12.70
C ARG A 108 2.32 -11.27 11.18
N VAL A 109 3.37 -11.82 10.56
CA VAL A 109 3.50 -11.90 9.11
C VAL A 109 3.02 -13.27 8.63
N GLU A 110 2.09 -13.29 7.68
CA GLU A 110 1.45 -14.48 7.12
C GLU A 110 1.64 -14.51 5.60
N GLY A 111 1.83 -15.70 5.04
CA GLY A 111 1.98 -15.90 3.59
C GLY A 111 3.42 -16.16 3.18
N ASN A 112 3.82 -15.68 2.00
CA ASN A 112 5.12 -15.97 1.41
C ASN A 112 6.20 -14.98 1.89
N PHE A 113 6.54 -15.09 3.16
CA PHE A 113 7.58 -14.28 3.80
C PHE A 113 8.57 -15.19 4.55
N ALA A 114 9.85 -14.84 4.45
CA ALA A 114 10.91 -15.49 5.24
C ALA A 114 11.91 -14.46 5.75
N ALA A 115 12.55 -14.75 6.88
CA ALA A 115 13.64 -13.94 7.41
C ALA A 115 14.74 -13.77 6.35
N GLY A 116 15.25 -12.56 6.23
CA GLY A 116 16.24 -12.18 5.21
C GLY A 116 15.64 -11.69 3.88
N HIS A 117 14.34 -11.91 3.62
CA HIS A 117 13.71 -11.38 2.41
C HIS A 117 13.82 -9.85 2.34
N ALA A 118 14.17 -9.34 1.17
CA ALA A 118 14.02 -7.95 0.81
C ALA A 118 12.57 -7.73 0.35
N VAL A 119 11.87 -6.81 0.99
CA VAL A 119 10.43 -6.61 0.75
C VAL A 119 10.09 -5.13 0.57
N VAL A 120 8.99 -4.87 -0.13
CA VAL A 120 8.36 -3.54 -0.16
C VAL A 120 7.08 -3.59 0.66
N VAL A 121 6.95 -2.62 1.57
CA VAL A 121 5.74 -2.46 2.37
C VAL A 121 4.66 -1.78 1.56
N ILE A 122 3.46 -2.33 1.59
CA ILE A 122 2.30 -1.83 0.85
C ILE A 122 1.33 -1.14 1.82
N ASP A 123 0.78 -0.03 1.37
CA ASP A 123 -0.40 0.61 1.98
C ASP A 123 -1.41 0.97 0.88
N ASP A 124 -2.69 0.97 1.15
CA ASP A 124 -3.69 1.44 0.18
C ASP A 124 -3.77 2.97 0.20
N VAL A 125 -3.71 3.60 1.38
CA VAL A 125 -3.74 5.05 1.53
C VAL A 125 -2.87 5.54 2.68
N ILE A 126 -1.87 6.35 2.38
CA ILE A 126 -1.05 7.02 3.38
C ILE A 126 -1.79 8.28 3.85
N THR A 127 -2.15 8.31 5.15
CA THR A 127 -2.65 9.51 5.84
C THR A 127 -1.59 10.01 6.83
N SER A 128 -1.41 9.30 7.94
CA SER A 128 -0.40 9.60 8.96
C SER A 128 0.83 8.68 8.90
N GLY A 129 0.85 7.71 7.99
CA GLY A 129 1.91 6.71 7.88
C GLY A 129 1.93 5.64 8.99
N GLY A 130 0.95 5.67 9.91
CA GLY A 130 0.94 4.77 11.06
C GLY A 130 0.80 3.28 10.68
N SER A 131 -0.03 2.96 9.70
CA SER A 131 -0.23 1.57 9.22
C SER A 131 1.06 1.01 8.61
N ALA A 132 1.71 1.79 7.76
CA ALA A 132 2.97 1.38 7.14
C ALA A 132 4.08 1.18 8.19
N LEU A 133 4.24 2.10 9.17
CA LEU A 133 5.21 1.95 10.25
C LEU A 133 4.93 0.71 11.10
N GLN A 134 3.68 0.41 11.42
CA GLN A 134 3.30 -0.78 12.17
C GLN A 134 3.61 -2.07 11.39
N ALA A 135 3.44 -2.05 10.07
CA ALA A 135 3.82 -3.18 9.21
C ALA A 135 5.35 -3.35 9.17
N ILE A 136 6.10 -2.26 8.98
CA ILE A 136 7.57 -2.24 8.99
C ILE A 136 8.11 -2.87 10.28
N GLU A 137 7.60 -2.42 11.43
CA GLU A 137 8.01 -2.92 12.75
C GLU A 137 7.84 -4.44 12.85
N ALA A 138 6.68 -4.97 12.42
CA ALA A 138 6.42 -6.40 12.43
C ALA A 138 7.33 -7.19 11.49
N ILE A 139 7.57 -6.67 10.28
CA ILE A 139 8.41 -7.30 9.27
C ILE A 139 9.87 -7.34 9.74
N VAL A 140 10.37 -6.23 10.29
CA VAL A 140 11.74 -6.14 10.82
C VAL A 140 11.92 -7.06 12.01
N ALA A 141 10.94 -7.14 12.91
CA ALA A 141 10.97 -8.06 14.06
C ALA A 141 11.04 -9.54 13.63
N GLU A 142 10.50 -9.89 12.46
CA GLU A 142 10.58 -11.22 11.86
C GLU A 142 11.76 -11.39 10.86
N GLY A 143 12.70 -10.42 10.85
CA GLY A 143 13.96 -10.50 10.12
C GLY A 143 13.90 -10.05 8.65
N GLY A 144 12.85 -9.36 8.22
CA GLY A 144 12.74 -8.82 6.87
C GLY A 144 13.58 -7.55 6.66
N LYS A 145 13.95 -7.28 5.42
CA LYS A 145 14.69 -6.10 4.98
C LYS A 145 13.78 -5.21 4.16
N ILE A 146 13.56 -3.97 4.61
CA ILE A 146 12.68 -3.03 3.92
C ILE A 146 13.42 -2.31 2.79
N LEU A 147 12.94 -2.43 1.56
CA LEU A 147 13.43 -1.66 0.41
C LEU A 147 12.76 -0.28 0.35
N GLY A 148 11.51 -0.18 0.74
CA GLY A 148 10.72 1.04 0.77
C GLY A 148 9.25 0.76 1.03
N VAL A 149 8.45 1.81 0.90
CA VAL A 149 6.99 1.79 1.05
C VAL A 149 6.36 2.19 -0.28
N LEU A 150 5.35 1.45 -0.75
CA LEU A 150 4.55 1.83 -1.90
C LEU A 150 3.07 1.94 -1.48
N ALA A 151 2.43 3.07 -1.81
CA ALA A 151 1.01 3.26 -1.57
C ALA A 151 0.24 3.59 -2.86
N VAL A 152 -1.05 3.27 -2.87
CA VAL A 152 -1.91 3.65 -4.00
C VAL A 152 -2.18 5.15 -3.95
N VAL A 153 -2.60 5.68 -2.80
CA VAL A 153 -2.89 7.11 -2.62
C VAL A 153 -2.06 7.71 -1.49
N ASP A 154 -1.43 8.85 -1.76
CA ASP A 154 -0.90 9.73 -0.71
C ASP A 154 -1.90 10.87 -0.47
N ARG A 155 -2.38 11.01 0.77
CA ARG A 155 -3.30 12.09 1.16
C ARG A 155 -2.61 13.45 1.36
N GLU A 156 -1.28 13.49 1.30
CA GLU A 156 -0.48 14.71 1.54
C GLU A 156 -0.77 15.35 2.91
N GLN A 157 -0.92 14.50 3.94
CA GLN A 157 -1.24 14.90 5.32
C GLN A 157 -0.11 14.57 6.31
N GLY A 158 1.14 14.66 5.86
CA GLY A 158 2.33 14.44 6.68
C GLY A 158 2.76 12.99 6.86
N GLY A 159 2.03 12.02 6.29
CA GLY A 159 2.36 10.61 6.43
C GLY A 159 3.59 10.18 5.65
N ARG A 160 3.77 10.70 4.44
CA ARG A 160 4.98 10.51 3.62
C ARG A 160 6.20 11.05 4.36
N GLU A 161 6.15 12.29 4.81
CA GLU A 161 7.24 12.97 5.50
C GLU A 161 7.65 12.23 6.77
N LYS A 162 6.68 11.67 7.49
CA LYS A 162 6.94 10.86 8.69
C LYS A 162 7.66 9.56 8.36
N LEU A 163 7.30 8.88 7.28
CA LEU A 163 7.96 7.66 6.81
C LEU A 163 9.39 7.96 6.32
N GLU A 164 9.57 9.06 5.57
CA GLU A 164 10.87 9.50 5.07
C GLU A 164 11.79 9.94 6.22
N ALA A 165 11.27 10.63 7.22
CA ALA A 165 12.00 10.98 8.45
C ALA A 165 12.41 9.74 9.27
N ALA A 166 11.67 8.64 9.17
CA ALA A 166 12.04 7.34 9.73
C ALA A 166 13.06 6.55 8.88
N GLY A 167 13.53 7.13 7.76
CA GLY A 167 14.56 6.54 6.90
C GLY A 167 14.01 5.66 5.77
N HIS A 168 12.71 5.71 5.48
CA HIS A 168 12.11 4.89 4.44
C HIS A 168 11.86 5.70 3.16
N ILE A 169 12.20 5.10 2.01
CA ILE A 169 11.84 5.68 0.71
C ILE A 169 10.37 5.39 0.45
N VAL A 170 9.60 6.42 0.06
CA VAL A 170 8.16 6.31 -0.21
C VAL A 170 7.88 6.55 -1.69
N GLU A 171 7.13 5.63 -2.29
CA GLU A 171 6.58 5.74 -3.63
C GLU A 171 5.06 5.71 -3.58
N THR A 172 4.38 6.50 -4.42
CA THR A 172 2.92 6.52 -4.47
C THR A 172 2.43 6.56 -5.92
N LEU A 173 1.33 5.86 -6.20
CA LEU A 173 0.78 5.84 -7.54
C LEU A 173 0.07 7.14 -7.88
N ILE A 174 -0.60 7.76 -6.89
CA ILE A 174 -1.29 9.03 -7.08
C ILE A 174 -1.35 9.81 -5.76
N THR A 175 -1.42 11.14 -5.85
CA THR A 175 -1.58 12.02 -4.68
C THR A 175 -3.00 12.60 -4.61
N ALA A 176 -3.41 13.08 -3.42
CA ALA A 176 -4.69 13.75 -3.24
C ALA A 176 -4.80 15.01 -4.13
N SER A 177 -3.73 15.78 -4.26
CA SER A 177 -3.69 16.95 -5.14
C SER A 177 -3.90 16.59 -6.62
N ALA A 178 -3.30 15.47 -7.09
CA ALA A 178 -3.52 14.96 -8.44
C ALA A 178 -4.95 14.46 -8.68
N LEU A 179 -5.68 14.09 -7.61
CA LEU A 179 -7.11 13.78 -7.62
C LEU A 179 -8.00 15.04 -7.49
N GLY A 180 -7.42 16.25 -7.41
CA GLY A 180 -8.18 17.49 -7.21
C GLY A 180 -8.73 17.68 -5.79
N LEU A 181 -8.24 16.92 -4.82
CA LEU A 181 -8.67 16.98 -3.41
C LEU A 181 -7.77 17.96 -2.65
N ARG A 182 -8.41 18.90 -1.93
CA ARG A 182 -7.74 19.94 -1.12
C ARG A 182 -8.43 20.09 0.23
#